data_c8b4e009fcab71bb363f123650332593
#
_entry.id   c8b4e009fcab71bb363f123650332593
#
_cell.length_a   1.000
_cell.length_b   1.000
_cell.length_c   1.000
_cell.angle_alpha   90.00
_cell.angle_beta   90.00
_cell.angle_gamma   90.00
#
_symmetry.space_group_name_H-M   'P 1'
#
loop_
_entity.id
_entity.type
_entity.pdbx_description
1 polymer ?
#
loop_
_entity_poly.entity_id
_entity_poly.type
_entity_poly.pdbx_seq_one_letter_code
_entity_poly.pdbx_strand_id
1 'polypeptide(L)'
;MKRLSRLAACLLALTAQGAASGSARLTLSTSTFDLTRRDSPAACKTGLPNDSGMLAARKSPFCLGLPCAYRTVAEEYVPGQCGYRYDVVGGLSWGIPYCIGVMALGWQVAPALTNEEMLQTLLDTAAPNADGLRIIDPVHFIETLEREYAS
;
A
#
# COMPACT_ATOMS: atom_id res chain seq x y z
N MET A 1 -15.76 -18.51 2.59
CA MET A 1 -14.55 -19.25 2.16
C MET A 1 -13.90 -18.66 0.89
N LYS A 2 -14.63 -18.23 -0.17
CA LYS A 2 -14.03 -17.64 -1.39
C LYS A 2 -13.24 -16.32 -1.17
N ARG A 3 -13.55 -15.53 -0.14
CA ARG A 3 -12.88 -14.25 0.15
C ARG A 3 -11.48 -14.40 0.76
N LEU A 4 -11.25 -15.39 1.63
CA LEU A 4 -9.93 -15.67 2.23
C LEU A 4 -8.92 -16.18 1.20
N SER A 5 -9.37 -16.94 0.20
CA SER A 5 -8.50 -17.44 -0.88
C SER A 5 -7.99 -16.32 -1.80
N ARG A 6 -8.77 -15.23 -1.96
CA ARG A 6 -8.34 -14.07 -2.77
C ARG A 6 -7.29 -13.22 -2.06
N LEU A 7 -7.41 -13.05 -0.74
CA LEU A 7 -6.37 -12.37 0.05
C LEU A 7 -5.05 -13.13 0.05
N ALA A 8 -5.09 -14.46 0.15
CA ALA A 8 -3.90 -15.30 0.05
C ALA A 8 -3.26 -15.23 -1.35
N ALA A 9 -4.08 -15.20 -2.41
CA ALA A 9 -3.60 -15.05 -3.79
C ALA A 9 -2.97 -13.67 -4.03
N CYS A 10 -3.51 -12.62 -3.40
CA CYS A 10 -2.94 -11.27 -3.47
C CYS A 10 -1.59 -11.18 -2.74
N LEU A 11 -1.45 -11.83 -1.59
CA LEU A 11 -0.18 -11.94 -0.87
C LEU A 11 0.88 -12.65 -1.73
N LEU A 12 0.50 -13.73 -2.42
CA LEU A 12 1.37 -14.46 -3.34
C LEU A 12 1.74 -13.64 -4.58
N ALA A 13 0.82 -12.84 -5.13
CA ALA A 13 1.11 -11.96 -6.26
C ALA A 13 2.08 -10.83 -5.90
N LEU A 14 2.03 -10.31 -4.67
CA LEU A 14 2.94 -9.29 -4.17
C LEU A 14 4.34 -9.83 -3.83
N THR A 15 4.46 -11.13 -3.55
CA THR A 15 5.75 -11.79 -3.20
C THR A 15 6.37 -12.59 -4.33
N ALA A 16 5.61 -12.94 -5.40
CA ALA A 16 6.10 -13.75 -6.50
C ALA A 16 6.96 -12.93 -7.48
N GLN A 17 8.25 -12.94 -7.27
CA GLN A 17 9.26 -12.62 -8.31
C GLN A 17 9.41 -13.81 -9.30
N GLY A 18 8.31 -14.26 -9.88
CA GLY A 18 8.29 -15.36 -10.84
C GLY A 18 7.87 -14.88 -12.22
N ALA A 19 8.73 -15.06 -13.21
CA ALA A 19 8.46 -14.75 -14.60
C ALA A 19 7.26 -15.53 -15.14
N ALA A 20 6.20 -14.84 -15.58
CA ALA A 20 5.26 -15.34 -16.57
C ALA A 20 4.50 -14.19 -17.23
N SER A 21 4.62 -14.13 -18.52
CA SER A 21 3.75 -13.52 -19.55
C SER A 21 2.83 -12.36 -19.14
N GLY A 22 3.19 -11.15 -19.54
CA GLY A 22 2.22 -10.11 -19.94
C GLY A 22 1.46 -9.35 -18.86
N SER A 23 1.51 -9.75 -17.58
CA SER A 23 0.86 -9.00 -16.50
C SER A 23 1.73 -7.85 -16.02
N ALA A 24 1.16 -6.66 -15.90
CA ALA A 24 1.83 -5.51 -15.33
C ALA A 24 2.40 -5.86 -13.95
N ARG A 25 3.72 -5.81 -13.81
CA ARG A 25 4.40 -6.12 -12.54
C ARG A 25 4.30 -4.90 -11.63
N LEU A 26 3.46 -4.97 -10.62
CA LEU A 26 3.43 -3.97 -9.56
C LEU A 26 4.74 -4.02 -8.77
N THR A 27 5.42 -2.89 -8.69
CA THR A 27 6.58 -2.70 -7.83
C THR A 27 6.16 -1.90 -6.59
N LEU A 28 6.46 -2.41 -5.41
CA LEU A 28 6.21 -1.70 -4.16
C LEU A 28 7.45 -0.94 -3.73
N SER A 29 7.28 0.29 -3.27
CA SER A 29 8.34 1.13 -2.73
C SER A 29 7.95 1.69 -1.37
N THR A 30 8.95 2.01 -0.57
CA THR A 30 8.76 2.66 0.72
C THR A 30 8.51 4.15 0.56
N SER A 31 7.64 4.70 1.40
CA SER A 31 7.47 6.13 1.60
C SER A 31 7.34 6.44 3.08
N THR A 32 7.45 7.71 3.42
CA THR A 32 7.39 8.20 4.80
C THR A 32 6.29 9.22 4.90
N PHE A 33 5.43 9.10 5.92
CA PHE A 33 4.41 10.10 6.20
C PHE A 33 5.03 11.47 6.45
N ASP A 34 4.41 12.51 5.93
CA ASP A 34 4.65 13.87 6.40
C ASP A 34 3.96 14.04 7.76
N LEU A 35 4.73 14.42 8.78
CA LEU A 35 4.22 14.55 10.14
C LEU A 35 3.22 15.69 10.30
N THR A 36 3.25 16.67 9.39
CA THR A 36 2.39 17.86 9.41
C THR A 36 1.13 17.69 8.56
N ARG A 37 1.15 16.74 7.60
CA ARG A 37 0.07 16.50 6.63
C ARG A 37 -0.18 15.01 6.42
N ARG A 38 -0.44 14.30 7.50
CA ARG A 38 -0.63 12.84 7.51
C ARG A 38 -1.84 12.35 6.71
N ASP A 39 -2.81 13.21 6.50
CA ASP A 39 -4.03 12.99 5.73
C ASP A 39 -3.84 13.12 4.21
N SER A 40 -2.66 13.59 3.76
CA SER A 40 -2.37 13.82 2.36
C SER A 40 -1.32 12.83 1.82
N PRO A 41 -1.70 11.81 1.04
CA PRO A 41 -0.76 10.90 0.39
C PRO A 41 0.30 11.63 -0.45
N ALA A 42 -0.10 12.68 -1.17
CA ALA A 42 0.82 13.49 -1.98
C ALA A 42 1.92 14.20 -1.17
N ALA A 43 1.74 14.40 0.14
CA ALA A 43 2.75 14.97 1.02
C ALA A 43 3.76 13.93 1.55
N CYS A 44 3.54 12.65 1.32
CA CYS A 44 4.49 11.61 1.71
C CYS A 44 5.82 11.77 0.99
N LYS A 45 6.92 11.60 1.72
CA LYS A 45 8.28 11.61 1.16
C LYS A 45 8.63 10.24 0.62
N THR A 46 9.42 10.22 -0.45
CA THR A 46 9.93 8.99 -1.04
C THR A 46 11.00 8.36 -0.15
N GLY A 47 10.91 7.04 0.06
CA GLY A 47 11.88 6.28 0.86
C GLY A 47 11.62 6.32 2.36
N LEU A 48 12.53 5.73 3.10
CA LEU A 48 12.58 5.77 4.56
C LEU A 48 13.53 6.90 5.01
N PRO A 49 13.45 7.35 6.27
CA PRO A 49 14.30 8.44 6.75
C PRO A 49 15.80 8.22 6.54
N ASN A 50 16.25 6.97 6.50
CA ASN A 50 17.67 6.57 6.34
C ASN A 50 17.95 5.80 5.04
N ASP A 51 17.03 5.83 4.06
CA ASP A 51 17.17 5.02 2.84
C ASP A 51 17.83 5.84 1.73
N SER A 52 19.08 5.51 1.40
CA SER A 52 19.85 6.15 0.33
C SER A 52 19.86 5.37 -1.00
N GLY A 53 19.24 4.20 -1.08
CA GLY A 53 19.60 3.20 -2.09
C GLY A 53 18.61 2.82 -3.17
N MET A 54 17.33 3.22 -3.14
CA MET A 54 16.31 2.65 -4.04
C MET A 54 15.66 3.64 -5.02
N LEU A 55 16.40 4.66 -5.46
CA LEU A 55 15.86 5.71 -6.35
C LEU A 55 15.51 5.24 -7.77
N ALA A 56 16.14 4.20 -8.28
CA ALA A 56 15.97 3.77 -9.67
C ALA A 56 14.64 3.05 -9.96
N ALA A 57 14.12 2.28 -9.01
CA ALA A 57 12.84 1.56 -9.16
C ALA A 57 11.60 2.47 -9.09
N ARG A 58 11.77 3.69 -8.59
CA ARG A 58 10.71 4.65 -8.26
C ARG A 58 10.12 5.36 -9.47
N LYS A 59 10.78 5.29 -10.62
CA LYS A 59 10.33 5.95 -11.88
C LYS A 59 9.40 5.06 -12.74
N SER A 60 9.14 3.83 -12.29
CA SER A 60 8.22 2.94 -13.01
C SER A 60 6.77 3.42 -12.84
N PRO A 61 5.97 3.50 -13.90
CA PRO A 61 4.55 3.81 -13.81
C PRO A 61 3.76 2.76 -13.01
N PHE A 62 4.37 1.59 -12.80
CA PHE A 62 3.81 0.48 -11.99
C PHE A 62 4.38 0.46 -10.56
N CYS A 63 5.05 1.53 -10.11
CA CYS A 63 5.58 1.62 -8.75
C CYS A 63 4.58 2.32 -7.84
N LEU A 64 4.22 1.64 -6.75
CA LEU A 64 3.33 2.15 -5.70
C LEU A 64 4.13 2.39 -4.41
N GLY A 65 4.12 3.62 -3.93
CA GLY A 65 4.73 4.02 -2.68
C GLY A 65 3.80 3.71 -1.49
N LEU A 66 4.33 3.01 -0.50
CA LEU A 66 3.60 2.62 0.70
C LEU A 66 4.16 3.37 1.91
N PRO A 67 3.33 4.08 2.69
CA PRO A 67 3.77 4.72 3.93
C PRO A 67 4.20 3.68 4.95
N CYS A 68 5.50 3.60 5.23
CA CYS A 68 6.11 2.56 6.04
C CYS A 68 6.67 3.06 7.39
N ALA A 69 6.94 4.36 7.53
CA ALA A 69 7.53 4.95 8.72
C ALA A 69 6.62 5.99 9.39
N TYR A 70 6.97 6.41 10.60
CA TYR A 70 6.21 7.36 11.42
C TYR A 70 4.78 6.88 11.72
N ARG A 71 4.67 5.68 12.23
CA ARG A 71 3.40 5.01 12.52
C ARG A 71 3.28 4.71 14.01
N THR A 72 2.03 4.67 14.48
CA THR A 72 1.72 4.10 15.78
C THR A 72 1.55 2.58 15.62
N VAL A 73 2.27 1.81 16.41
CA VAL A 73 2.21 0.35 16.45
C VAL A 73 1.72 -0.12 17.81
N ALA A 74 0.96 -1.21 17.81
CA ALA A 74 0.62 -1.90 19.04
C ALA A 74 1.84 -2.70 19.51
N GLU A 75 2.13 -2.68 20.79
CA GLU A 75 3.25 -3.37 21.40
C GLU A 75 2.85 -3.97 22.73
N GLU A 76 3.31 -5.19 22.99
CA GLU A 76 3.22 -5.82 24.29
C GLU A 76 4.58 -5.66 25.00
N TYR A 77 4.63 -4.85 26.03
CA TYR A 77 5.88 -4.53 26.74
C TYR A 77 6.32 -5.68 27.66
N VAL A 78 5.36 -6.30 28.32
CA VAL A 78 5.50 -7.54 29.10
C VAL A 78 4.19 -8.30 28.96
N PRO A 79 4.18 -9.63 29.18
CA PRO A 79 2.98 -10.44 29.05
C PRO A 79 1.75 -9.84 29.76
N GLY A 80 0.71 -9.54 29.01
CA GLY A 80 -0.54 -8.94 29.48
C GLY A 80 -0.53 -7.41 29.60
N GLN A 81 0.56 -6.72 29.31
CA GLN A 81 0.65 -5.25 29.32
C GLN A 81 0.82 -4.70 27.91
N CYS A 82 -0.31 -4.48 27.23
CA CYS A 82 -0.35 -3.92 25.87
C CYS A 82 -0.40 -2.40 25.90
N GLY A 83 0.25 -1.78 24.92
CA GLY A 83 0.23 -0.34 24.72
C GLY A 83 0.47 0.02 23.26
N TYR A 84 0.71 1.30 23.02
CA TYR A 84 1.02 1.81 21.69
C TYR A 84 2.32 2.58 21.72
N ARG A 85 3.18 2.30 20.74
CA ARG A 85 4.41 3.04 20.53
C ARG A 85 4.37 3.74 19.17
N TYR A 86 4.85 4.98 19.15
CA TYR A 86 5.11 5.68 17.90
C TYR A 86 6.48 5.28 17.37
N ASP A 87 6.50 4.71 16.18
CA ASP A 87 7.73 4.20 15.58
C ASP A 87 8.11 5.00 14.34
N VAL A 88 9.34 5.50 14.32
CA VAL A 88 9.93 6.23 13.20
C VAL A 88 10.58 5.30 12.17
N VAL A 89 10.90 4.08 12.58
CA VAL A 89 11.54 3.07 11.72
C VAL A 89 10.44 2.25 11.06
N GLY A 90 10.63 1.94 9.79
CA GLY A 90 9.69 1.14 9.03
C GLY A 90 10.38 0.43 7.87
N GLY A 91 9.58 -0.30 7.08
CA GLY A 91 10.05 -1.03 5.92
C GLY A 91 8.88 -1.64 5.16
N LEU A 92 9.14 -2.34 4.06
CA LEU A 92 8.10 -2.98 3.27
C LEU A 92 7.26 -3.99 4.07
N SER A 93 7.84 -4.61 5.11
CA SER A 93 7.12 -5.49 6.02
C SER A 93 5.93 -4.82 6.74
N TRP A 94 5.94 -3.50 6.84
CA TRP A 94 4.82 -2.70 7.34
C TRP A 94 3.90 -2.21 6.20
N GLY A 95 4.49 -1.87 5.05
CA GLY A 95 3.75 -1.37 3.89
C GLY A 95 2.90 -2.45 3.23
N ILE A 96 3.42 -3.67 3.09
CA ILE A 96 2.70 -4.78 2.45
C ILE A 96 1.38 -5.11 3.16
N PRO A 97 1.34 -5.34 4.48
CA PRO A 97 0.07 -5.57 5.20
C PRO A 97 -0.90 -4.38 5.09
N TYR A 98 -0.39 -3.16 5.08
CA TYR A 98 -1.20 -1.97 4.87
C TYR A 98 -1.87 -1.97 3.50
N CYS A 99 -1.11 -2.22 2.42
CA CYS A 99 -1.63 -2.33 1.07
C CYS A 99 -2.71 -3.43 0.96
N ILE A 100 -2.45 -4.60 1.56
CA ILE A 100 -3.40 -5.72 1.60
C ILE A 100 -4.69 -5.32 2.32
N GLY A 101 -4.57 -4.60 3.43
CA GLY A 101 -5.72 -4.08 4.16
C GLY A 101 -6.58 -3.13 3.32
N VAL A 102 -5.95 -2.22 2.59
CA VAL A 102 -6.65 -1.31 1.66
C VAL A 102 -7.36 -2.08 0.55
N MET A 103 -6.69 -3.07 -0.06
CA MET A 103 -7.33 -3.92 -1.08
C MET A 103 -8.48 -4.74 -0.52
N ALA A 104 -8.38 -5.22 0.72
CA ALA A 104 -9.46 -5.96 1.38
C ALA A 104 -10.71 -5.08 1.57
N LEU A 105 -10.53 -3.81 1.91
CA LEU A 105 -11.63 -2.83 1.93
C LEU A 105 -12.24 -2.64 0.54
N GLY A 106 -11.39 -2.53 -0.50
CA GLY A 106 -11.86 -2.45 -1.89
C GLY A 106 -12.76 -3.63 -2.28
N TRP A 107 -12.39 -4.87 -1.90
CA TRP A 107 -13.26 -6.04 -2.15
C TRP A 107 -14.52 -6.11 -1.30
N GLN A 108 -14.65 -5.32 -0.24
CA GLN A 108 -15.93 -5.17 0.46
C GLN A 108 -16.90 -4.33 -0.38
N VAL A 109 -16.38 -3.31 -1.08
CA VAL A 109 -17.18 -2.44 -1.96
C VAL A 109 -17.43 -3.11 -3.31
N ALA A 110 -16.39 -3.65 -3.94
CA ALA A 110 -16.44 -4.23 -5.29
C ALA A 110 -16.01 -5.71 -5.28
N PRO A 111 -16.83 -6.64 -4.76
CA PRO A 111 -16.43 -8.05 -4.55
C PRO A 111 -16.23 -8.85 -5.83
N ALA A 112 -16.71 -8.36 -6.96
CA ALA A 112 -16.60 -9.02 -8.25
C ALA A 112 -15.27 -8.76 -8.97
N LEU A 113 -14.52 -7.72 -8.59
CA LEU A 113 -13.26 -7.36 -9.25
C LEU A 113 -12.20 -8.45 -9.08
N THR A 114 -11.46 -8.69 -10.15
CA THR A 114 -10.26 -9.52 -10.16
C THR A 114 -9.12 -8.86 -9.40
N ASN A 115 -8.05 -9.61 -9.12
CA ASN A 115 -6.85 -9.07 -8.50
C ASN A 115 -6.20 -7.99 -9.36
N GLU A 116 -6.16 -8.21 -10.69
CA GLU A 116 -5.58 -7.26 -11.64
C GLU A 116 -6.36 -5.95 -11.70
N GLU A 117 -7.69 -6.02 -11.79
CA GLU A 117 -8.55 -4.82 -11.79
C GLU A 117 -8.41 -4.04 -10.49
N MET A 118 -8.38 -4.73 -9.35
CA MET A 118 -8.20 -4.10 -8.04
C MET A 118 -6.83 -3.40 -7.92
N LEU A 119 -5.76 -4.06 -8.37
CA LEU A 119 -4.40 -3.47 -8.38
C LEU A 119 -4.31 -2.29 -9.36
N GLN A 120 -4.95 -2.38 -10.52
CA GLN A 120 -4.96 -1.30 -11.49
C GLN A 120 -5.70 -0.08 -10.93
N THR A 121 -6.88 -0.29 -10.34
CA THR A 121 -7.64 0.81 -9.70
C THR A 121 -6.82 1.45 -8.56
N LEU A 122 -6.12 0.65 -7.76
CA LEU A 122 -5.25 1.15 -6.70
C LEU A 122 -4.10 2.02 -7.24
N LEU A 123 -3.51 1.64 -8.40
CA LEU A 123 -2.48 2.43 -9.07
C LEU A 123 -3.04 3.71 -9.68
N ASP A 124 -4.22 3.65 -10.30
CA ASP A 124 -4.82 4.78 -11.01
C ASP A 124 -5.30 5.86 -10.04
N THR A 125 -5.72 5.47 -8.84
CA THR A 125 -6.16 6.37 -7.78
C THR A 125 -5.03 6.88 -6.88
N ALA A 126 -3.81 6.35 -7.04
CA ALA A 126 -2.67 6.75 -6.22
C ALA A 126 -2.23 8.20 -6.50
N ALA A 127 -1.92 8.95 -5.45
CA ALA A 127 -1.55 10.35 -5.53
C ALA A 127 -0.03 10.50 -5.78
N PRO A 128 0.41 11.24 -6.82
CA PRO A 128 1.82 11.51 -7.01
C PRO A 128 2.35 12.48 -5.94
N ASN A 129 3.50 12.15 -5.35
CA ASN A 129 4.22 13.04 -4.46
C ASN A 129 5.15 13.99 -5.24
N ALA A 130 5.90 14.83 -4.54
CA ALA A 130 6.83 15.80 -5.14
C ALA A 130 7.94 15.16 -6.00
N ASP A 131 8.29 13.91 -5.72
CA ASP A 131 9.31 13.15 -6.47
C ASP A 131 8.71 12.36 -7.64
N GLY A 132 7.39 12.43 -7.85
CA GLY A 132 6.66 11.70 -8.87
C GLY A 132 6.38 10.22 -8.53
N LEU A 133 6.66 9.77 -7.28
CA LEU A 133 6.23 8.46 -6.81
C LEU A 133 4.73 8.50 -6.54
N ARG A 134 4.00 7.51 -7.06
CA ARG A 134 2.59 7.33 -6.76
C ARG A 134 2.42 6.73 -5.36
N ILE A 135 1.83 7.49 -4.46
CA ILE A 135 1.57 7.06 -3.08
C ILE A 135 0.15 6.51 -2.99
N ILE A 136 0.00 5.35 -2.36
CA ILE A 136 -1.32 4.76 -2.10
C ILE A 136 -2.25 5.77 -1.44
N ASP A 137 -3.45 5.96 -2.02
CA ASP A 137 -4.50 6.83 -1.53
C ASP A 137 -5.77 6.01 -1.25
N PRO A 138 -5.95 5.52 -0.02
CA PRO A 138 -7.09 4.67 0.32
C PRO A 138 -8.43 5.37 0.19
N VAL A 139 -8.48 6.67 0.43
CA VAL A 139 -9.74 7.43 0.36
C VAL A 139 -10.19 7.52 -1.09
N HIS A 140 -9.34 8.04 -1.97
CA HIS A 140 -9.64 8.16 -3.40
C HIS A 140 -9.91 6.79 -4.04
N PHE A 141 -9.19 5.75 -3.61
CA PHE A 141 -9.41 4.37 -4.07
C PHE A 141 -10.83 3.87 -3.72
N ILE A 142 -11.25 3.99 -2.47
CA ILE A 142 -12.59 3.54 -2.03
C ILE A 142 -13.69 4.37 -2.68
N GLU A 143 -13.58 5.69 -2.69
CA GLU A 143 -14.55 6.58 -3.36
C GLU A 143 -14.71 6.27 -4.85
N THR A 144 -13.62 5.92 -5.53
CA THR A 144 -13.68 5.50 -6.94
C THR A 144 -14.40 4.18 -7.10
N LEU A 145 -14.13 3.19 -6.26
CA LEU A 145 -14.84 1.92 -6.29
C LEU A 145 -16.33 2.07 -5.96
N GLU A 146 -16.68 2.90 -4.99
CA GLU A 146 -18.08 3.19 -4.66
C GLU A 146 -18.81 3.84 -5.83
N ARG A 147 -18.18 4.80 -6.48
CA ARG A 147 -18.76 5.49 -7.65
C ARG A 147 -18.98 4.55 -8.84
N GLU A 148 -18.07 3.60 -9.07
CA GLU A 148 -18.06 2.78 -10.28
C GLU A 148 -18.76 1.44 -10.11
N TYR A 149 -18.78 0.88 -8.89
CA TYR A 149 -19.19 -0.49 -8.63
C TYR A 149 -20.21 -0.66 -7.49
N ALA A 150 -20.51 0.38 -6.70
CA ALA A 150 -21.56 0.29 -5.70
C ALA A 150 -22.92 0.35 -6.40
N SER A 151 -23.57 -0.79 -6.49
CA SER A 151 -24.95 -0.96 -7.02
C SER A 151 -25.94 -1.09 -5.91
#